data_608a2b3b494aaa31415db4fcfdd17322
#
_entry.id   608a2b3b494aaa31415db4fcfdd17322
#
_cell.length_a   1.000
_cell.length_b   1.000
_cell.length_c   1.000
_cell.angle_alpha   90.00
_cell.angle_beta   90.00
_cell.angle_gamma   90.00
#
_symmetry.space_group_name_H-M   'P 1'
#
loop_
_entity.id
_entity.type
_entity.pdbx_description
1 polymer ?
#
loop_
_entity_poly.entity_id
_entity_poly.type
_entity_poly.pdbx_seq_one_letter_code
_entity_poly.pdbx_strand_id
1 'polypeptide(L)'
;MIKQNLKMRYTIVLLLLIFSTIFSLCIGSVMINPIHAVTGFFLHNDFILNEYRIPRTLLGLLIGSSLAISGSVIQGVIRNPLASPDVIGITKGASLAAVMIIMIFPSAPLFVLPLGSFIGALTISIILSVLISKFDVKGSKLALIGLAIGAICTAIVQFLLIRNPLDANNALLWLTGSLYGHNIASFYSLLPWFIITVPIVLLLGYQLDILNLGDHVAIALGARAVSYTHLRAHETRH
;
A
#
# COMPACT_ATOMS: atom_id res chain seq x y z
N MET A 1 -19.87 -23.22 -16.42
CA MET A 1 -18.43 -23.15 -16.79
C MET A 1 -17.70 -21.99 -16.11
N ILE A 2 -18.16 -20.74 -16.14
CA ILE A 2 -17.43 -19.56 -15.56
C ILE A 2 -17.22 -19.69 -14.04
N LYS A 3 -18.25 -20.08 -13.26
CA LYS A 3 -18.13 -20.26 -11.79
C LYS A 3 -17.16 -21.37 -11.36
N GLN A 4 -17.04 -22.44 -12.17
CA GLN A 4 -16.15 -23.56 -11.88
C GLN A 4 -14.68 -23.16 -12.10
N ASN A 5 -14.41 -22.38 -13.15
CA ASN A 5 -13.08 -21.80 -13.40
C ASN A 5 -12.65 -20.80 -12.32
N LEU A 6 -13.59 -20.08 -11.72
CA LEU A 6 -13.29 -19.09 -10.67
C LEU A 6 -12.85 -19.79 -9.37
N LYS A 7 -13.58 -20.82 -8.93
CA LYS A 7 -13.21 -21.64 -7.75
C LYS A 7 -11.82 -22.25 -7.92
N MET A 8 -11.56 -22.83 -9.10
CA MET A 8 -10.25 -23.42 -9.39
C MET A 8 -9.12 -22.38 -9.32
N ARG A 9 -9.33 -21.17 -9.84
CA ARG A 9 -8.34 -20.08 -9.75
C ARG A 9 -8.03 -19.69 -8.31
N TYR A 10 -9.06 -19.51 -7.47
CA TYR A 10 -8.85 -19.22 -6.05
C TYR A 10 -8.13 -20.35 -5.32
N THR A 11 -8.47 -21.61 -5.63
CA THR A 11 -7.77 -22.76 -5.04
C THR A 11 -6.28 -22.77 -5.42
N ILE A 12 -5.97 -22.52 -6.70
CA ILE A 12 -4.58 -22.45 -7.18
C ILE A 12 -3.81 -21.33 -6.47
N VAL A 13 -4.39 -20.12 -6.37
CA VAL A 13 -3.76 -18.98 -5.69
C VAL A 13 -3.53 -19.29 -4.20
N LEU A 14 -4.51 -19.92 -3.54
CA LEU A 14 -4.38 -20.31 -2.13
C LEU A 14 -3.26 -21.35 -1.94
N LEU A 15 -3.19 -22.36 -2.81
CA LEU A 15 -2.13 -23.37 -2.76
C LEU A 15 -0.75 -22.75 -3.00
N LEU A 16 -0.64 -21.83 -3.95
CA LEU A 16 0.60 -21.08 -4.19
C LEU A 16 1.00 -20.22 -3.00
N LEU A 17 0.04 -19.58 -2.34
CA LEU A 17 0.29 -18.80 -1.11
C LEU A 17 0.81 -19.70 0.02
N ILE A 18 0.16 -20.83 0.28
CA ILE A 18 0.59 -21.81 1.30
C ILE A 18 1.97 -22.34 0.95
N PHE A 19 2.19 -22.73 -0.30
CA PHE A 19 3.48 -23.21 -0.77
C PHE A 19 4.58 -22.17 -0.56
N SER A 20 4.37 -20.92 -0.99
CA SER A 20 5.35 -19.84 -0.83
C SER A 20 5.64 -19.51 0.63
N THR A 21 4.63 -19.62 1.50
CA THR A 21 4.79 -19.41 2.95
C THR A 21 5.68 -20.51 3.57
N ILE A 22 5.40 -21.78 3.27
CA ILE A 22 6.22 -22.89 3.74
C ILE A 22 7.64 -22.78 3.18
N PHE A 23 7.76 -22.47 1.90
CA PHE A 23 9.04 -22.28 1.22
C PHE A 23 9.87 -21.18 1.89
N SER A 24 9.26 -20.05 2.23
CA SER A 24 9.90 -18.95 2.98
C SER A 24 10.42 -19.38 4.35
N LEU A 25 9.72 -20.28 5.03
CA LEU A 25 10.15 -20.81 6.34
C LEU A 25 11.29 -21.84 6.20
N CYS A 26 11.33 -22.60 5.09
CA CYS A 26 12.32 -23.67 4.89
C CYS A 26 13.65 -23.16 4.36
N ILE A 27 13.65 -22.16 3.45
CA ILE A 27 14.84 -21.72 2.74
C ILE A 27 15.45 -20.48 3.37
N GLY A 28 16.76 -20.52 3.56
CA GLY A 28 17.57 -19.42 4.11
C GLY A 28 19.03 -19.84 4.20
N SER A 29 19.81 -19.17 5.04
CA SER A 29 21.22 -19.52 5.30
C SER A 29 21.41 -20.97 5.80
N VAL A 30 20.40 -21.50 6.51
CA VAL A 30 20.31 -22.90 6.93
C VAL A 30 19.03 -23.47 6.34
N MET A 31 19.08 -24.64 5.72
CA MET A 31 17.86 -25.32 5.24
C MET A 31 17.15 -26.02 6.40
N ILE A 32 15.87 -25.76 6.56
CA ILE A 32 15.02 -26.41 7.57
C ILE A 32 14.04 -27.34 6.84
N ASN A 33 13.89 -28.55 7.38
CA ASN A 33 12.94 -29.52 6.84
C ASN A 33 11.51 -28.95 6.95
N PRO A 34 10.67 -29.08 5.91
CA PRO A 34 9.30 -28.56 5.89
C PRO A 34 8.45 -29.01 7.09
N ILE A 35 8.60 -30.27 7.53
CA ILE A 35 7.89 -30.78 8.70
C ILE A 35 8.34 -30.03 9.97
N HIS A 36 9.64 -29.83 10.11
CA HIS A 36 10.20 -29.08 11.24
C HIS A 36 9.84 -27.57 11.19
N ALA A 37 9.75 -26.99 10.01
CA ALA A 37 9.32 -25.61 9.83
C ALA A 37 7.86 -25.40 10.27
N VAL A 38 6.96 -26.34 9.93
CA VAL A 38 5.56 -26.30 10.34
C VAL A 38 5.40 -26.59 11.83
N THR A 39 6.06 -27.63 12.35
CA THR A 39 6.00 -27.94 13.79
C THR A 39 6.65 -26.87 14.65
N GLY A 40 7.77 -26.31 14.21
CA GLY A 40 8.47 -25.22 14.91
C GLY A 40 7.66 -23.93 14.95
N PHE A 41 6.81 -23.67 13.97
CA PHE A 41 5.87 -22.55 13.99
C PHE A 41 4.89 -22.63 15.18
N PHE A 42 4.43 -23.85 15.52
CA PHE A 42 3.48 -24.05 16.62
C PHE A 42 4.18 -24.27 17.99
N LEU A 43 5.35 -24.92 18.00
CA LEU A 43 6.03 -25.31 19.24
C LEU A 43 7.04 -24.27 19.74
N HIS A 44 7.40 -23.28 18.94
CA HIS A 44 8.36 -22.21 19.27
C HIS A 44 9.73 -22.70 19.77
N ASN A 45 10.17 -23.88 19.33
CA ASN A 45 11.39 -24.55 19.86
C ASN A 45 12.66 -24.22 19.04
N ASP A 46 12.55 -23.44 17.95
CA ASP A 46 13.67 -23.14 17.08
C ASP A 46 13.95 -21.62 17.04
N PHE A 47 15.13 -21.22 17.51
CA PHE A 47 15.54 -19.83 17.57
C PHE A 47 15.56 -19.16 16.19
N ILE A 48 16.07 -19.85 15.15
CA ILE A 48 16.16 -19.28 13.79
C ILE A 48 14.75 -19.04 13.21
N LEU A 49 13.83 -19.98 13.44
CA LEU A 49 12.45 -19.83 13.01
C LEU A 49 11.77 -18.66 13.71
N ASN A 50 11.86 -18.61 15.02
CA ASN A 50 11.09 -17.67 15.83
C ASN A 50 11.59 -16.22 15.73
N GLU A 51 12.92 -16.02 15.74
CA GLU A 51 13.49 -14.68 15.75
C GLU A 51 13.63 -14.07 14.35
N TYR A 52 13.79 -14.89 13.31
CA TYR A 52 14.10 -14.38 11.98
C TYR A 52 13.09 -14.74 10.91
N ARG A 53 12.68 -16.01 10.79
CA ARG A 53 11.90 -16.46 9.64
C ARG A 53 10.41 -16.19 9.78
N ILE A 54 9.84 -16.53 10.93
CA ILE A 54 8.42 -16.30 11.21
C ILE A 54 8.08 -14.80 11.14
N PRO A 55 8.80 -13.90 11.85
CA PRO A 55 8.51 -12.48 11.77
C PRO A 55 8.59 -11.94 10.34
N ARG A 56 9.63 -12.32 9.59
CA ARG A 56 9.81 -11.90 8.20
C ARG A 56 8.68 -12.41 7.29
N THR A 57 8.29 -13.65 7.43
CA THR A 57 7.22 -14.26 6.63
C THR A 57 5.87 -13.62 6.96
N LEU A 58 5.56 -13.41 8.23
CA LEU A 58 4.34 -12.72 8.68
C LEU A 58 4.29 -11.27 8.19
N LEU A 59 5.40 -10.54 8.29
CA LEU A 59 5.51 -9.18 7.75
C LEU A 59 5.32 -9.17 6.22
N GLY A 60 5.94 -10.12 5.51
CA GLY A 60 5.78 -10.25 4.06
C GLY A 60 4.33 -10.47 3.65
N LEU A 61 3.60 -11.33 4.36
CA LEU A 61 2.17 -11.58 4.14
C LEU A 61 1.32 -10.32 4.43
N LEU A 62 1.61 -9.65 5.54
CA LEU A 62 0.88 -8.45 5.95
C LEU A 62 1.09 -7.29 4.97
N ILE A 63 2.34 -7.01 4.59
CA ILE A 63 2.70 -5.96 3.65
C ILE A 63 2.18 -6.29 2.26
N GLY A 64 2.38 -7.53 1.79
CA GLY A 64 1.91 -7.98 0.48
C GLY A 64 0.40 -7.87 0.33
N SER A 65 -0.36 -8.29 1.34
CA SER A 65 -1.83 -8.13 1.32
C SER A 65 -2.26 -6.66 1.38
N SER A 66 -1.59 -5.81 2.16
CA SER A 66 -1.85 -4.37 2.21
C SER A 66 -1.61 -3.70 0.86
N LEU A 67 -0.51 -4.04 0.19
CA LEU A 67 -0.18 -3.52 -1.14
C LEU A 67 -1.19 -4.00 -2.20
N ALA A 68 -1.61 -5.26 -2.13
CA ALA A 68 -2.61 -5.81 -3.05
C ALA A 68 -3.97 -5.10 -2.89
N ILE A 69 -4.40 -4.89 -1.65
CA ILE A 69 -5.65 -4.18 -1.35
C ILE A 69 -5.56 -2.73 -1.82
N SER A 70 -4.49 -2.01 -1.49
CA SER A 70 -4.32 -0.63 -1.90
C SER A 70 -4.25 -0.50 -3.43
N GLY A 71 -3.56 -1.43 -4.11
CA GLY A 71 -3.52 -1.52 -5.56
C GLY A 71 -4.90 -1.67 -6.18
N SER A 72 -5.73 -2.59 -5.66
CA SER A 72 -7.08 -2.82 -6.16
C SER A 72 -8.00 -1.61 -5.98
N VAL A 73 -7.89 -0.91 -4.85
CA VAL A 73 -8.63 0.35 -4.60
C VAL A 73 -8.25 1.41 -5.63
N ILE A 74 -6.96 1.61 -5.84
CA ILE A 74 -6.47 2.62 -6.78
C ILE A 74 -6.88 2.29 -8.23
N GLN A 75 -6.79 1.02 -8.64
CA GLN A 75 -7.26 0.57 -9.95
C GLN A 75 -8.76 0.85 -10.12
N GLY A 76 -9.56 0.65 -9.08
CA GLY A 76 -10.98 0.98 -9.08
C GLY A 76 -11.24 2.48 -9.19
N VAL A 77 -10.55 3.30 -8.41
CA VAL A 77 -10.73 4.77 -8.42
C VAL A 77 -10.33 5.38 -9.76
N ILE A 78 -9.21 4.94 -10.34
CA ILE A 78 -8.72 5.46 -11.64
C ILE A 78 -9.45 4.78 -12.82
N ARG A 79 -10.11 3.66 -12.58
CA ARG A 79 -10.71 2.79 -13.62
C ARG A 79 -9.66 2.34 -14.65
N ASN A 80 -8.46 2.03 -14.17
CA ASN A 80 -7.35 1.57 -14.98
C ASN A 80 -6.61 0.43 -14.26
N PRO A 81 -6.54 -0.79 -14.84
CA PRO A 81 -5.85 -1.93 -14.22
C PRO A 81 -4.34 -1.76 -14.13
N LEU A 82 -3.75 -0.79 -14.82
CA LEU A 82 -2.32 -0.47 -14.74
C LEU A 82 -1.98 0.55 -13.63
N ALA A 83 -2.99 1.06 -12.93
CA ALA A 83 -2.77 2.02 -11.86
C ALA A 83 -2.18 1.35 -10.62
N SER A 84 -1.29 2.05 -9.94
CA SER A 84 -0.70 1.64 -8.66
C SER A 84 -0.60 2.83 -7.70
N PRO A 85 -0.49 2.61 -6.38
CA PRO A 85 -0.27 3.68 -5.40
C PRO A 85 0.97 4.52 -5.69
N ASP A 86 1.97 3.94 -6.30
CA ASP A 86 3.22 4.60 -6.68
C ASP A 86 3.03 5.60 -7.82
N VAL A 87 2.18 5.27 -8.80
CA VAL A 87 1.86 6.13 -9.93
C VAL A 87 1.10 7.40 -9.49
N ILE A 88 0.29 7.30 -8.44
CA ILE A 88 -0.47 8.46 -7.91
C ILE A 88 0.40 9.37 -7.03
N GLY A 89 1.62 8.96 -6.72
CA GLY A 89 2.54 9.77 -5.94
C GLY A 89 2.32 9.73 -4.42
N ILE A 90 1.36 8.97 -3.90
CA ILE A 90 1.10 8.85 -2.46
C ILE A 90 2.32 8.25 -1.75
N THR A 91 2.90 7.18 -2.32
CA THR A 91 4.12 6.56 -1.79
C THR A 91 5.34 7.48 -1.90
N LYS A 92 5.41 8.35 -2.92
CA LYS A 92 6.48 9.34 -3.06
C LYS A 92 6.40 10.42 -1.98
N GLY A 93 5.18 10.81 -1.57
CA GLY A 93 4.97 11.70 -0.43
C GLY A 93 5.42 11.06 0.89
N ALA A 94 5.11 9.79 1.10
CA ALA A 94 5.59 9.03 2.24
C ALA A 94 7.13 8.97 2.28
N SER A 95 7.75 8.66 1.14
CA SER A 95 9.20 8.60 0.98
C SER A 95 9.88 9.95 1.25
N LEU A 96 9.30 11.04 0.75
CA LEU A 96 9.81 12.39 1.00
C LEU A 96 9.81 12.72 2.49
N ALA A 97 8.70 12.45 3.18
CA ALA A 97 8.60 12.71 4.61
C ALA A 97 9.60 11.86 5.42
N ALA A 98 9.78 10.57 5.08
CA ALA A 98 10.77 9.71 5.72
C ALA A 98 12.20 10.26 5.56
N VAL A 99 12.58 10.63 4.32
CA VAL A 99 13.91 11.20 4.04
C VAL A 99 14.11 12.52 4.78
N MET A 100 13.12 13.38 4.81
CA MET A 100 13.18 14.63 5.60
C MET A 100 13.43 14.36 7.07
N ILE A 101 12.76 13.38 7.67
CA ILE A 101 12.95 13.01 9.08
C ILE A 101 14.37 12.48 9.29
N ILE A 102 14.87 11.58 8.46
CA ILE A 102 16.22 11.03 8.58
C ILE A 102 17.29 12.14 8.55
N MET A 103 17.08 13.16 7.70
CA MET A 103 18.07 14.20 7.49
C MET A 103 17.97 15.36 8.50
N ILE A 104 16.76 15.68 8.97
CA ILE A 104 16.55 16.77 9.92
C ILE A 104 16.72 16.28 11.37
N PHE A 105 16.33 15.03 11.63
CA PHE A 105 16.33 14.42 12.95
C PHE A 105 17.02 13.04 12.93
N PRO A 106 18.35 12.95 12.70
CA PRO A 106 19.06 11.67 12.58
C PRO A 106 18.92 10.75 13.79
N SER A 107 18.71 11.32 14.97
CA SER A 107 18.51 10.63 16.25
C SER A 107 17.04 10.38 16.61
N ALA A 108 16.11 10.58 15.68
CA ALA A 108 14.70 10.34 15.95
C ALA A 108 14.43 8.87 16.30
N PRO A 109 13.54 8.60 17.28
CA PRO A 109 13.13 7.24 17.59
C PRO A 109 12.53 6.53 16.36
N LEU A 110 12.73 5.22 16.26
CA LEU A 110 12.33 4.41 15.09
C LEU A 110 10.84 4.54 14.73
N PHE A 111 9.95 4.80 15.71
CA PHE A 111 8.51 4.95 15.45
C PHE A 111 8.15 6.27 14.73
N VAL A 112 9.03 7.27 14.75
CA VAL A 112 8.80 8.58 14.10
C VAL A 112 8.80 8.44 12.58
N LEU A 113 9.61 7.54 12.03
CA LEU A 113 9.70 7.33 10.58
C LEU A 113 8.39 6.80 9.97
N PRO A 114 7.76 5.73 10.50
CA PRO A 114 6.45 5.29 10.01
C PRO A 114 5.36 6.35 10.15
N LEU A 115 5.33 7.08 11.27
CA LEU A 115 4.37 8.18 11.48
C LEU A 115 4.56 9.31 10.47
N GLY A 116 5.80 9.73 10.26
CA GLY A 116 6.11 10.76 9.27
C GLY A 116 5.75 10.33 7.85
N SER A 117 6.07 9.08 7.49
CA SER A 117 5.70 8.52 6.19
C SER A 117 4.17 8.49 6.01
N PHE A 118 3.42 8.12 7.05
CA PHE A 118 1.96 8.16 7.03
C PHE A 118 1.43 9.58 6.82
N ILE A 119 1.98 10.57 7.53
CA ILE A 119 1.62 11.99 7.38
C ILE A 119 1.94 12.48 5.96
N GLY A 120 3.10 12.10 5.42
CA GLY A 120 3.49 12.43 4.04
C GLY A 120 2.52 11.84 3.01
N ALA A 121 2.15 10.57 3.16
CA ALA A 121 1.15 9.92 2.31
C ALA A 121 -0.22 10.59 2.42
N LEU A 122 -0.67 10.90 3.64
CA LEU A 122 -1.93 11.58 3.91
C LEU A 122 -1.96 12.99 3.30
N THR A 123 -0.88 13.73 3.39
CA THR A 123 -0.75 15.07 2.79
C THR A 123 -0.96 15.02 1.28
N ILE A 124 -0.29 14.10 0.57
CA ILE A 124 -0.48 13.94 -0.87
C ILE A 124 -1.92 13.49 -1.18
N SER A 125 -2.49 12.58 -0.39
CA SER A 125 -3.87 12.13 -0.57
C SER A 125 -4.88 13.28 -0.41
N ILE A 126 -4.67 14.18 0.56
CA ILE A 126 -5.50 15.38 0.77
C ILE A 126 -5.34 16.34 -0.41
N ILE A 127 -4.11 16.61 -0.85
CA ILE A 127 -3.85 17.48 -2.01
C ILE A 127 -4.59 16.94 -3.24
N LEU A 128 -4.47 15.65 -3.53
CA LEU A 128 -5.18 15.02 -4.65
C LEU A 128 -6.69 15.12 -4.51
N SER A 129 -7.24 14.86 -3.31
CA SER A 129 -8.67 14.97 -3.04
C SER A 129 -9.21 16.39 -3.25
N VAL A 130 -8.47 17.41 -2.83
CA VAL A 130 -8.81 18.82 -3.05
C VAL A 130 -8.76 19.16 -4.53
N LEU A 131 -7.75 18.68 -5.27
CA LEU A 131 -7.65 18.91 -6.71
C LEU A 131 -8.81 18.25 -7.48
N ILE A 132 -9.16 17.00 -7.10
CA ILE A 132 -10.30 16.30 -7.69
C ILE A 132 -11.60 17.10 -7.48
N SER A 133 -11.84 17.56 -6.25
CA SER A 133 -13.09 18.26 -5.90
C SER A 133 -13.20 19.64 -6.55
N LYS A 134 -12.08 20.37 -6.71
CA LYS A 134 -12.09 21.73 -7.27
C LYS A 134 -12.09 21.76 -8.81
N PHE A 135 -11.45 20.79 -9.47
CA PHE A 135 -11.19 20.83 -10.90
C PHE A 135 -11.87 19.71 -11.69
N ASP A 136 -12.76 18.94 -11.04
CA ASP A 136 -13.45 17.77 -11.64
C ASP A 136 -12.49 16.81 -12.37
N VAL A 137 -11.35 16.54 -11.73
CA VAL A 137 -10.29 15.70 -12.30
C VAL A 137 -10.68 14.24 -12.18
N LYS A 138 -10.77 13.51 -13.29
CA LYS A 138 -11.18 12.10 -13.32
C LYS A 138 -10.19 11.22 -14.08
N GLY A 139 -10.13 9.95 -13.72
CA GLY A 139 -9.44 8.89 -14.46
C GLY A 139 -7.98 9.23 -14.79
N SER A 140 -7.64 9.25 -16.07
CA SER A 140 -6.27 9.45 -16.55
C SER A 140 -5.66 10.80 -16.15
N LYS A 141 -6.46 11.86 -16.02
CA LYS A 141 -5.98 13.17 -15.56
C LYS A 141 -5.51 13.11 -14.11
N LEU A 142 -6.20 12.35 -13.25
CA LEU A 142 -5.78 12.13 -11.86
C LEU A 142 -4.43 11.41 -11.79
N ALA A 143 -4.25 10.37 -12.61
CA ALA A 143 -2.97 9.66 -12.68
C ALA A 143 -1.83 10.58 -13.14
N LEU A 144 -2.08 11.45 -14.13
CA LEU A 144 -1.08 12.41 -14.63
C LEU A 144 -0.68 13.44 -13.57
N ILE A 145 -1.65 14.00 -12.84
CA ILE A 145 -1.38 14.93 -11.74
C ILE A 145 -0.61 14.21 -10.61
N GLY A 146 -1.01 13.00 -10.27
CA GLY A 146 -0.31 12.20 -9.27
C GLY A 146 1.14 11.91 -9.67
N LEU A 147 1.38 11.59 -10.94
CA LEU A 147 2.72 11.39 -11.49
C LEU A 147 3.57 12.68 -11.39
N ALA A 148 3.00 13.82 -11.71
CA ALA A 148 3.68 15.12 -11.60
C ALA A 148 4.06 15.45 -10.14
N ILE A 149 3.13 15.24 -9.20
CA ILE A 149 3.40 15.42 -7.77
C ILE A 149 4.48 14.43 -7.32
N GLY A 150 4.41 13.18 -7.74
CA GLY A 150 5.41 12.15 -7.44
C GLY A 150 6.79 12.52 -7.97
N ALA A 151 6.87 13.10 -9.18
CA ALA A 151 8.13 13.58 -9.76
C ALA A 151 8.73 14.73 -8.93
N ILE A 152 7.90 15.67 -8.46
CA ILE A 152 8.35 16.76 -7.57
C ILE A 152 8.89 16.18 -6.26
N CYS A 153 8.16 15.27 -5.62
CA CYS A 153 8.62 14.60 -4.39
C CYS A 153 9.96 13.90 -4.61
N THR A 154 10.10 13.17 -5.72
CA THR A 154 11.34 12.46 -6.07
C THR A 154 12.49 13.43 -6.30
N ALA A 155 12.28 14.54 -6.98
CA ALA A 155 13.30 15.56 -7.21
C ALA A 155 13.78 16.19 -5.88
N ILE A 156 12.86 16.44 -4.94
CA ILE A 156 13.20 16.96 -3.61
C ILE A 156 14.01 15.90 -2.83
N VAL A 157 13.60 14.63 -2.86
CA VAL A 157 14.36 13.54 -2.24
C VAL A 157 15.78 13.48 -2.79
N GLN A 158 15.95 13.49 -4.11
CA GLN A 158 17.28 13.47 -4.74
C GLN A 158 18.13 14.68 -4.33
N PHE A 159 17.53 15.86 -4.29
CA PHE A 159 18.21 17.07 -3.79
C PHE A 159 18.70 16.92 -2.36
N LEU A 160 17.84 16.39 -1.47
CA LEU A 160 18.20 16.15 -0.07
C LEU A 160 19.32 15.14 0.09
N LEU A 161 19.32 14.05 -0.69
CA LEU A 161 20.37 13.02 -0.69
C LEU A 161 21.73 13.60 -1.11
N ILE A 162 21.75 14.46 -2.12
CA ILE A 162 22.99 15.11 -2.60
C ILE A 162 23.52 16.10 -1.54
N ARG A 163 22.65 16.81 -0.87
CA ARG A 163 23.03 17.80 0.15
C ARG A 163 23.56 17.17 1.44
N ASN A 164 23.15 15.93 1.75
CA ASN A 164 23.46 15.25 3.00
C ASN A 164 24.05 13.84 2.73
N PRO A 165 25.27 13.75 2.18
CA PRO A 165 25.85 12.46 1.77
C PRO A 165 26.12 11.50 2.94
N LEU A 166 26.28 11.99 4.16
CA LEU A 166 26.51 11.15 5.35
C LEU A 166 25.28 10.33 5.70
N ASP A 167 24.09 10.92 5.61
CA ASP A 167 22.82 10.27 5.94
C ASP A 167 22.14 9.63 4.71
N ALA A 168 22.67 9.89 3.52
CA ALA A 168 22.11 9.40 2.26
C ALA A 168 22.01 7.87 2.22
N ASN A 169 23.01 7.15 2.76
CA ASN A 169 22.99 5.69 2.78
C ASN A 169 21.83 5.14 3.62
N ASN A 170 21.59 5.70 4.80
CA ASN A 170 20.46 5.33 5.66
C ASN A 170 19.13 5.62 4.98
N ALA A 171 19.01 6.79 4.34
CA ALA A 171 17.80 7.15 3.60
C ALA A 171 17.55 6.23 2.40
N LEU A 172 18.58 5.84 1.66
CA LEU A 172 18.48 4.88 0.55
C LEU A 172 18.03 3.50 1.03
N LEU A 173 18.57 3.00 2.14
CA LEU A 173 18.11 1.74 2.74
C LEU A 173 16.63 1.77 3.10
N TRP A 174 16.14 2.89 3.62
CA TRP A 174 14.71 3.08 3.89
C TRP A 174 13.88 3.16 2.60
N LEU A 175 14.34 3.85 1.59
CA LEU A 175 13.64 4.01 0.30
C LEU A 175 13.54 2.71 -0.48
N THR A 176 14.55 1.84 -0.41
CA THR A 176 14.52 0.54 -1.09
C THR A 176 13.55 -0.44 -0.44
N GLY A 177 13.27 -0.26 0.85
CA GLY A 177 12.48 -1.18 1.64
C GLY A 177 13.22 -2.51 1.90
N SER A 178 13.10 -3.04 3.09
CA SER A 178 13.71 -4.33 3.45
C SER A 178 12.92 -4.98 4.58
N LEU A 179 12.82 -6.30 4.52
CA LEU A 179 12.36 -7.12 5.66
C LEU A 179 13.52 -7.62 6.52
N TYR A 180 14.76 -7.27 6.14
CA TYR A 180 15.93 -7.69 6.87
C TYR A 180 16.05 -6.92 8.19
N GLY A 181 16.37 -7.62 9.28
CA GLY A 181 16.52 -7.02 10.61
C GLY A 181 15.24 -6.69 11.35
N HIS A 182 14.07 -6.94 10.74
CA HIS A 182 12.79 -6.78 11.43
C HIS A 182 12.46 -8.02 12.27
N ASN A 183 11.90 -7.77 13.46
CA ASN A 183 11.50 -8.77 14.45
C ASN A 183 9.97 -8.81 14.59
N ILE A 184 9.50 -9.68 15.50
CA ILE A 184 8.06 -9.83 15.75
C ILE A 184 7.40 -8.54 16.28
N ALA A 185 8.13 -7.66 16.95
CA ALA A 185 7.60 -6.37 17.40
C ALA A 185 7.20 -5.47 16.21
N SER A 186 7.95 -5.54 15.10
CA SER A 186 7.59 -4.83 13.86
C SER A 186 6.27 -5.34 13.28
N PHE A 187 6.00 -6.65 13.35
CA PHE A 187 4.72 -7.22 12.96
C PHE A 187 3.57 -6.70 13.84
N TYR A 188 3.74 -6.74 15.16
CA TYR A 188 2.71 -6.23 16.08
C TYR A 188 2.48 -4.72 15.95
N SER A 189 3.48 -3.95 15.56
CA SER A 189 3.33 -2.52 15.29
C SER A 189 2.48 -2.24 14.03
N LEU A 190 2.57 -3.10 13.03
CA LEU A 190 1.86 -2.95 11.76
C LEU A 190 0.45 -3.56 11.79
N LEU A 191 0.27 -4.63 12.56
CA LEU A 191 -0.96 -5.41 12.63
C LEU A 191 -2.23 -4.58 12.96
N PRO A 192 -2.23 -3.65 13.95
CA PRO A 192 -3.40 -2.84 14.26
C PRO A 192 -3.86 -2.00 13.08
N TRP A 193 -2.93 -1.42 12.33
CA TRP A 193 -3.25 -0.65 11.12
C TRP A 193 -3.94 -1.51 10.07
N PHE A 194 -3.46 -2.74 9.88
CA PHE A 194 -4.07 -3.69 8.96
C PHE A 194 -5.49 -4.07 9.40
N ILE A 195 -5.68 -4.41 10.68
CA ILE A 195 -6.98 -4.79 11.25
C ILE A 195 -7.99 -3.65 11.14
N ILE A 196 -7.57 -2.40 11.22
CA ILE A 196 -8.47 -1.23 11.10
C ILE A 196 -8.75 -0.93 9.63
N THR A 197 -7.72 -0.88 8.79
CA THR A 197 -7.88 -0.39 7.40
C THR A 197 -8.56 -1.40 6.49
N VAL A 198 -8.28 -2.70 6.65
CA VAL A 198 -8.86 -3.73 5.76
C VAL A 198 -10.39 -3.82 5.87
N PRO A 199 -11.01 -3.89 7.05
CA PRO A 199 -12.47 -3.87 7.14
C PRO A 199 -13.08 -2.59 6.57
N ILE A 200 -12.47 -1.43 6.79
CA ILE A 200 -12.94 -0.16 6.20
C ILE A 200 -12.94 -0.24 4.68
N VAL A 201 -11.86 -0.74 4.08
CA VAL A 201 -11.77 -0.89 2.61
C VAL A 201 -12.79 -1.90 2.09
N LEU A 202 -12.99 -3.02 2.79
CA LEU A 202 -13.99 -4.02 2.40
C LEU A 202 -15.42 -3.47 2.46
N LEU A 203 -15.74 -2.66 3.46
CA LEU A 203 -17.04 -1.98 3.56
C LEU A 203 -17.24 -0.96 2.43
N LEU A 204 -16.18 -0.27 2.03
CA LEU A 204 -16.21 0.68 0.91
C LEU A 204 -16.14 -0.02 -0.45
N GLY A 205 -15.75 -1.29 -0.51
CA GLY A 205 -15.59 -2.06 -1.74
C GLY A 205 -16.84 -2.09 -2.62
N TYR A 206 -18.00 -2.27 -2.01
CA TYR A 206 -19.29 -2.23 -2.72
C TYR A 206 -19.53 -0.89 -3.42
N GLN A 207 -19.17 0.22 -2.79
CA GLN A 207 -19.28 1.56 -3.38
C GLN A 207 -18.31 1.75 -4.54
N LEU A 208 -17.09 1.21 -4.43
CA LEU A 208 -16.11 1.21 -5.50
C LEU A 208 -16.55 0.38 -6.70
N ASP A 209 -17.17 -0.77 -6.47
CA ASP A 209 -17.71 -1.62 -7.53
C ASP A 209 -18.83 -0.90 -8.32
N ILE A 210 -19.73 -0.22 -7.62
CA ILE A 210 -20.78 0.60 -8.26
C ILE A 210 -20.18 1.73 -9.07
N LEU A 211 -19.17 2.43 -8.54
CA LEU A 211 -18.48 3.51 -9.25
C LEU A 211 -17.76 3.00 -10.51
N ASN A 212 -17.26 1.77 -10.51
CA ASN A 212 -16.62 1.13 -11.66
C ASN A 212 -17.59 0.88 -12.83
N LEU A 213 -18.89 0.74 -12.57
CA LEU A 213 -19.92 0.56 -13.61
C LEU A 213 -20.20 1.83 -14.43
N GLY A 214 -19.63 2.95 -14.03
CA GLY A 214 -19.82 4.24 -14.67
C GLY A 214 -20.83 5.14 -13.95
N ASP A 215 -20.67 6.45 -14.13
CA ASP A 215 -21.42 7.45 -13.37
C ASP A 215 -22.93 7.36 -13.57
N HIS A 216 -23.39 7.05 -14.79
CA HIS A 216 -24.82 6.90 -15.11
C HIS A 216 -25.46 5.70 -14.39
N VAL A 217 -24.75 4.58 -14.35
CA VAL A 217 -25.22 3.36 -13.67
C VAL A 217 -25.16 3.52 -12.17
N ALA A 218 -24.11 4.17 -11.64
CA ALA A 218 -23.96 4.45 -10.23
C ALA A 218 -25.12 5.30 -9.68
N ILE A 219 -25.52 6.33 -10.42
CA ILE A 219 -26.67 7.19 -10.08
C ILE A 219 -27.99 6.38 -10.12
N ALA A 220 -28.19 5.55 -11.14
CA ALA A 220 -29.39 4.72 -11.26
C ALA A 220 -29.54 3.68 -10.14
N LEU A 221 -28.41 3.19 -9.59
CA LEU A 221 -28.35 2.25 -8.45
C LEU A 221 -28.46 2.94 -7.08
N GLY A 222 -28.72 4.25 -7.04
CA GLY A 222 -28.92 4.99 -5.79
C GLY A 222 -27.63 5.32 -5.03
N ALA A 223 -26.47 5.22 -5.68
CA ALA A 223 -25.26 5.79 -5.12
C ALA A 223 -25.51 7.28 -4.91
N ARG A 224 -25.45 7.75 -3.66
CA ARG A 224 -25.61 9.17 -3.31
C ARG A 224 -24.48 9.97 -3.98
N ALA A 225 -24.71 10.38 -5.20
CA ALA A 225 -23.92 11.41 -5.88
C ALA A 225 -24.20 12.77 -5.21
N VAL A 226 -23.81 12.89 -3.94
CA VAL A 226 -24.11 14.07 -3.09
C VAL A 226 -23.44 15.34 -3.60
N SER A 227 -22.65 15.30 -4.67
CA SER A 227 -21.94 16.49 -5.15
C SER A 227 -22.10 16.82 -6.63
N TYR A 228 -22.75 16.00 -7.42
CA TYR A 228 -22.76 16.20 -8.88
C TYR A 228 -24.01 16.88 -9.44
N THR A 229 -25.09 17.02 -8.67
CA THR A 229 -26.33 17.64 -9.12
C THR A 229 -26.26 19.18 -9.11
N HIS A 230 -25.40 19.79 -8.32
CA HIS A 230 -25.29 21.26 -8.28
C HIS A 230 -24.47 21.86 -9.43
N LEU A 231 -23.58 21.10 -10.05
CA LEU A 231 -22.76 21.60 -11.17
C LEU A 231 -23.45 21.46 -12.54
N ARG A 232 -24.38 20.50 -12.69
CA ARG A 232 -25.09 20.31 -13.97
C ARG A 232 -26.25 21.27 -14.20
N ALA A 233 -26.75 21.92 -13.16
CA ALA A 233 -27.79 22.94 -13.29
C ALA A 233 -27.30 24.23 -13.93
N HIS A 234 -25.97 24.42 -14.07
CA HIS A 234 -25.38 25.61 -14.69
C HIS A 234 -25.02 25.43 -16.16
N GLU A 235 -24.96 24.21 -16.69
CA GLU A 235 -24.60 23.97 -18.11
C GLU A 235 -25.78 23.89 -19.09
N THR A 236 -27.01 23.98 -18.60
CA THR A 236 -28.20 23.99 -19.48
C THR A 236 -28.76 25.42 -19.75
N ARG A 237 -27.91 26.42 -19.58
CA ARG A 237 -28.26 27.81 -19.99
C ARG A 237 -27.22 28.36 -20.96
N HIS A 238 -27.16 27.76 -22.14
CA HIS A 238 -26.76 28.46 -23.38
C HIS A 238 -27.26 27.67 -24.58
#